data_1ce95dfb0a8ef718aec802b3ee0a6fca
#
_entry.id   1ce95dfb0a8ef718aec802b3ee0a6fca
#
_cell.length_a   1.000
_cell.length_b   1.000
_cell.length_c   1.000
_cell.angle_alpha   90.00
_cell.angle_beta   90.00
_cell.angle_gamma   90.00
#
_symmetry.space_group_name_H-M   'P 1'
#
loop_
_entity.id
_entity.type
_entity.pdbx_description
1 polymer ?
#
loop_
_entity_poly.entity_id
_entity_poly.type
_entity_poly.pdbx_seq_one_letter_code
_entity_poly.pdbx_strand_id
1 'polypeptide(L)'
;VPAAAARADLEAFSAQLDELVRPDGACPVCELELETLAPFSARPSAPYRMDLALTYRCNNNCAHCYNARPRSHPELDTAQWKRILDRTWEVGIPHIVFTGGEPTLRADLPELIAHAERNGQITGINTNGRKLKDAAFVQTLVDAGLDHAQITLESHDAAIHDGMVAARGAWDDTLAGLRNVLQNKLYVMTNTTLLQVNSPYLRETLQFLANEGVPTVGLNALIYSGKGLTVGNGLPEASLPPLLELARQMTEDHNQRLIWYTPTQYCHFDPVLLDLGVKGCSAALYNMCVEPDGAVIPCQSYYQPLGSLLDDAWDSIWNHELAVSLRERKGLPQECAACALINECGGGCPLSRAAGAPAAEAVYPL
;
A
#
# COMPACT_ATOMS: atom_id res chain seq x y z
N VAL A 1 -24.88 2.86 -15.32
CA VAL A 1 -26.04 3.78 -15.20
C VAL A 1 -26.47 4.17 -16.62
N PRO A 2 -27.78 4.11 -17.00
CA PRO A 2 -28.25 4.57 -18.29
C PRO A 2 -27.92 6.06 -18.48
N ALA A 3 -27.45 6.45 -19.68
CA ALA A 3 -27.03 7.82 -19.97
C ALA A 3 -28.12 8.88 -19.67
N ALA A 4 -29.40 8.51 -19.80
CA ALA A 4 -30.52 9.38 -19.48
C ALA A 4 -30.64 9.62 -17.95
N ALA A 5 -30.40 8.63 -17.12
CA ALA A 5 -30.41 8.79 -15.66
C ALA A 5 -29.22 9.65 -15.18
N ALA A 6 -28.03 9.40 -15.72
CA ALA A 6 -26.84 10.21 -15.41
C ALA A 6 -27.01 11.69 -15.81
N ARG A 7 -27.71 11.95 -16.94
CA ARG A 7 -28.01 13.33 -17.34
C ARG A 7 -29.03 13.98 -16.43
N ALA A 8 -30.07 13.27 -16.02
CA ALA A 8 -31.08 13.78 -15.06
C ALA A 8 -30.47 14.08 -13.69
N ASP A 9 -29.56 13.24 -13.21
CA ASP A 9 -28.84 13.47 -11.95
C ASP A 9 -27.91 14.70 -12.05
N LEU A 10 -27.25 14.89 -13.19
CA LEU A 10 -26.39 16.04 -13.43
C LEU A 10 -27.22 17.36 -13.52
N GLU A 11 -28.36 17.31 -14.19
CA GLU A 11 -29.27 18.46 -14.30
C GLU A 11 -29.85 18.82 -12.93
N ALA A 12 -30.26 17.83 -12.11
CA ALA A 12 -30.72 18.05 -10.74
C ALA A 12 -29.64 18.62 -9.84
N PHE A 13 -28.39 18.13 -9.95
CA PHE A 13 -27.26 18.66 -9.21
C PHE A 13 -26.90 20.10 -9.63
N SER A 14 -26.94 20.40 -10.95
CA SER A 14 -26.72 21.74 -11.46
C SER A 14 -27.77 22.73 -10.94
N ALA A 15 -29.06 22.32 -10.92
CA ALA A 15 -30.12 23.13 -10.38
C ALA A 15 -29.94 23.42 -8.87
N GLN A 16 -29.50 22.45 -8.09
CA GLN A 16 -29.16 22.63 -6.69
C GLN A 16 -27.99 23.59 -6.47
N LEU A 17 -26.98 23.55 -7.34
CA LEU A 17 -25.87 24.50 -7.31
C LEU A 17 -26.35 25.93 -7.64
N ASP A 18 -27.23 26.08 -8.65
CA ASP A 18 -27.79 27.38 -9.02
C ASP A 18 -28.64 27.99 -7.90
N GLU A 19 -29.34 27.16 -7.10
CA GLU A 19 -30.07 27.66 -5.90
C GLU A 19 -29.12 28.09 -4.77
N LEU A 20 -27.92 27.53 -4.71
CA LEU A 20 -26.90 27.90 -3.72
C LEU A 20 -26.14 29.18 -4.11
N VAL A 21 -26.10 29.52 -5.41
CA VAL A 21 -25.49 30.76 -5.91
C VAL A 21 -26.48 31.91 -5.68
N ARG A 22 -26.17 32.83 -4.78
CA ARG A 22 -27.01 33.96 -4.52
C ARG A 22 -27.14 34.87 -5.77
N PRO A 23 -28.33 35.52 -5.99
CA PRO A 23 -28.54 36.38 -7.15
C PRO A 23 -27.59 37.58 -7.23
N ASP A 24 -26.94 37.97 -6.15
CA ASP A 24 -25.95 39.07 -6.04
C ASP A 24 -24.52 38.63 -6.42
N GLY A 25 -24.31 37.35 -6.82
CA GLY A 25 -22.99 36.81 -7.18
C GLY A 25 -22.06 36.61 -5.98
N ALA A 26 -22.56 36.72 -4.75
CA ALA A 26 -21.75 36.40 -3.58
C ALA A 26 -21.41 34.88 -3.57
N CYS A 27 -20.13 34.59 -3.45
CA CYS A 27 -19.66 33.21 -3.32
C CYS A 27 -20.12 32.65 -1.96
N PRO A 28 -21.04 31.64 -1.91
CA PRO A 28 -21.52 31.13 -0.62
C PRO A 28 -20.40 30.49 0.19
N VAL A 29 -19.31 30.04 -0.46
CA VAL A 29 -18.12 29.51 0.22
C VAL A 29 -17.25 30.60 0.80
N CYS A 30 -17.30 31.83 0.24
CA CYS A 30 -16.52 32.98 0.73
C CYS A 30 -17.15 33.66 1.95
N GLU A 31 -18.45 33.45 2.18
CA GLU A 31 -19.17 33.96 3.36
C GLU A 31 -19.25 32.96 4.51
N LEU A 32 -19.02 31.69 4.23
CA LEU A 32 -18.71 30.76 5.29
C LEU A 32 -17.39 31.28 5.88
N GLU A 33 -17.40 31.74 7.12
CA GLU A 33 -16.22 31.71 7.97
C GLU A 33 -15.81 30.26 8.14
N LEU A 34 -15.45 29.64 7.04
CA LEU A 34 -14.60 28.51 7.03
C LEU A 34 -13.32 29.06 7.64
N GLU A 35 -13.19 29.03 8.97
CA GLU A 35 -11.89 28.69 9.52
C GLU A 35 -11.44 27.61 8.59
N THR A 36 -10.57 27.98 7.68
CA THR A 36 -10.11 27.10 6.62
C THR A 36 -9.40 25.97 7.34
N LEU A 37 -10.17 24.95 7.67
CA LEU A 37 -9.59 23.67 8.03
C LEU A 37 -8.79 23.32 6.81
N ALA A 38 -7.47 23.57 6.90
CA ALA A 38 -6.58 23.19 5.84
C ALA A 38 -6.95 21.75 5.47
N PRO A 39 -7.09 21.42 4.18
CA PRO A 39 -7.42 20.05 3.79
C PRO A 39 -6.58 19.09 4.62
N PHE A 40 -7.22 18.09 5.25
CA PHE A 40 -6.59 17.17 6.17
C PHE A 40 -6.15 17.70 7.56
N SER A 41 -6.60 18.88 8.00
CA SER A 41 -6.32 19.41 9.34
C SER A 41 -7.14 18.72 10.44
N ALA A 42 -8.29 18.11 10.12
CA ALA A 42 -9.01 17.27 11.06
C ALA A 42 -8.17 16.00 11.35
N ARG A 43 -7.93 15.74 12.63
CA ARG A 43 -7.27 14.48 13.03
C ARG A 43 -8.16 13.32 12.60
N PRO A 44 -7.63 12.34 11.84
CA PRO A 44 -8.42 11.19 11.45
C PRO A 44 -8.82 10.38 12.69
N SER A 45 -10.03 9.82 12.68
CA SER A 45 -10.53 8.89 13.71
C SER A 45 -10.34 7.42 13.33
N ALA A 46 -9.89 7.15 12.10
CA ALA A 46 -9.60 5.84 11.55
C ALA A 46 -8.55 5.95 10.43
N PRO A 47 -7.85 4.86 10.07
CA PRO A 47 -6.95 4.87 8.93
C PRO A 47 -7.73 4.96 7.63
N TYR A 48 -7.10 5.51 6.60
CA TYR A 48 -7.69 5.59 5.27
C TYR A 48 -7.77 4.21 4.59
N ARG A 49 -6.83 3.30 4.94
CA ARG A 49 -6.74 1.95 4.41
C ARG A 49 -6.51 0.93 5.51
N MET A 50 -7.17 -0.22 5.40
CA MET A 50 -6.89 -1.40 6.21
C MET A 50 -6.39 -2.54 5.32
N ASP A 51 -5.20 -3.05 5.62
CA ASP A 51 -4.68 -4.27 5.03
C ASP A 51 -5.24 -5.48 5.80
N LEU A 52 -5.81 -6.45 5.13
CA LEU A 52 -6.30 -7.68 5.75
C LEU A 52 -5.38 -8.83 5.35
N ALA A 53 -4.50 -9.24 6.25
CA ALA A 53 -3.65 -10.40 6.07
C ALA A 53 -4.47 -11.67 6.30
N LEU A 54 -5.14 -12.17 5.24
CA LEU A 54 -6.10 -13.26 5.35
C LEU A 54 -5.49 -14.59 5.79
N THR A 55 -4.21 -14.80 5.46
CA THR A 55 -3.44 -16.02 5.74
C THR A 55 -1.95 -15.71 5.69
N TYR A 56 -1.14 -16.46 6.43
CA TYR A 56 0.32 -16.41 6.23
C TYR A 56 0.86 -17.61 5.43
N ARG A 57 -0.02 -18.49 4.94
CA ARG A 57 0.36 -19.48 3.92
C ARG A 57 0.74 -18.75 2.62
N CYS A 58 1.78 -19.25 1.95
CA CYS A 58 2.26 -18.69 0.70
C CYS A 58 2.88 -19.80 -0.15
N ASN A 59 2.71 -19.70 -1.46
CA ASN A 59 3.32 -20.59 -2.46
C ASN A 59 4.70 -20.08 -2.94
N ASN A 60 5.18 -18.93 -2.42
CA ASN A 60 6.56 -18.44 -2.54
C ASN A 60 7.28 -18.56 -1.19
N ASN A 61 8.61 -18.40 -1.20
CA ASN A 61 9.44 -18.41 0.01
C ASN A 61 10.51 -17.31 -0.03
N CYS A 62 10.10 -16.09 -0.43
CA CYS A 62 10.98 -14.95 -0.68
C CYS A 62 12.04 -14.78 0.41
N ALA A 63 13.29 -14.55 -0.02
CA ALA A 63 14.41 -14.35 0.89
C ALA A 63 14.29 -13.06 1.72
N HIS A 64 13.60 -12.05 1.15
CA HIS A 64 13.37 -10.72 1.74
C HIS A 64 11.96 -10.55 2.35
N CYS A 65 11.22 -11.65 2.55
CA CYS A 65 9.84 -11.58 3.05
C CYS A 65 9.76 -10.85 4.40
N TYR A 66 8.95 -9.82 4.47
CA TYR A 66 8.74 -9.04 5.70
C TYR A 66 7.86 -9.77 6.74
N ASN A 67 7.15 -10.82 6.33
CA ASN A 67 6.30 -11.57 7.25
C ASN A 67 7.13 -12.28 8.32
N ALA A 68 6.90 -11.90 9.59
CA ALA A 68 7.57 -12.46 10.77
C ALA A 68 6.81 -13.63 11.41
N ARG A 69 5.59 -13.92 10.94
CA ARG A 69 4.76 -14.98 11.51
C ARG A 69 4.98 -16.32 10.80
N PRO A 70 4.80 -17.43 11.52
CA PRO A 70 4.84 -18.76 10.91
C PRO A 70 3.67 -18.96 9.94
N ARG A 71 3.87 -19.81 8.92
CA ARG A 71 2.81 -20.12 7.94
C ARG A 71 1.61 -20.87 8.53
N SER A 72 1.78 -21.45 9.71
CA SER A 72 0.75 -22.13 10.49
C SER A 72 0.05 -21.22 11.51
N HIS A 73 0.22 -19.89 11.38
CA HIS A 73 -0.47 -18.91 12.23
C HIS A 73 -1.99 -19.14 12.18
N PRO A 74 -2.70 -19.01 13.31
CA PRO A 74 -4.16 -19.19 13.34
C PRO A 74 -4.86 -18.27 12.33
N GLU A 75 -5.94 -18.78 11.73
CA GLU A 75 -6.70 -18.05 10.71
C GLU A 75 -8.18 -17.98 11.10
N LEU A 76 -8.77 -16.82 10.92
CA LEU A 76 -10.20 -16.60 11.03
C LEU A 76 -10.96 -17.32 9.90
N ASP A 77 -12.19 -17.71 10.19
CA ASP A 77 -13.12 -18.22 9.19
C ASP A 77 -13.77 -17.10 8.37
N THR A 78 -14.51 -17.46 7.33
CA THR A 78 -15.19 -16.51 6.43
C THR A 78 -16.19 -15.61 7.15
N ALA A 79 -16.93 -16.14 8.13
CA ALA A 79 -17.92 -15.37 8.87
C ALA A 79 -17.25 -14.32 9.77
N GLN A 80 -16.13 -14.66 10.39
CA GLN A 80 -15.34 -13.74 11.19
C GLN A 80 -14.72 -12.63 10.34
N TRP A 81 -14.19 -12.96 9.15
CA TRP A 81 -13.67 -11.95 8.21
C TRP A 81 -14.76 -11.00 7.71
N LYS A 82 -15.98 -11.49 7.44
CA LYS A 82 -17.09 -10.60 7.10
C LYS A 82 -17.44 -9.63 8.23
N ARG A 83 -17.45 -10.10 9.48
CA ARG A 83 -17.65 -9.23 10.64
C ARG A 83 -16.55 -8.16 10.74
N ILE A 84 -15.28 -8.49 10.41
CA ILE A 84 -14.20 -7.51 10.35
C ILE A 84 -14.47 -6.48 9.25
N LEU A 85 -14.88 -6.90 8.06
CA LEU A 85 -15.25 -6.00 6.97
C LEU A 85 -16.39 -5.05 7.36
N ASP A 86 -17.44 -5.56 8.02
CA ASP A 86 -18.54 -4.74 8.51
C ASP A 86 -18.04 -3.71 9.53
N ARG A 87 -17.20 -4.13 10.49
CA ARG A 87 -16.63 -3.22 11.49
C ARG A 87 -15.68 -2.18 10.90
N THR A 88 -14.87 -2.54 9.90
CA THR A 88 -14.03 -1.56 9.21
C THR A 88 -14.87 -0.51 8.47
N TRP A 89 -16.01 -0.92 7.89
CA TRP A 89 -16.96 0.00 7.27
C TRP A 89 -17.63 0.92 8.31
N GLU A 90 -18.11 0.38 9.42
CA GLU A 90 -18.77 1.11 10.51
C GLU A 90 -17.88 2.22 11.10
N VAL A 91 -16.57 1.98 11.20
CA VAL A 91 -15.61 2.99 11.70
C VAL A 91 -15.09 3.94 10.62
N GLY A 92 -15.60 3.80 9.38
CA GLY A 92 -15.30 4.74 8.29
C GLY A 92 -14.04 4.44 7.51
N ILE A 93 -13.60 3.18 7.43
CA ILE A 93 -12.43 2.77 6.62
C ILE A 93 -12.89 2.41 5.20
N PRO A 94 -12.63 3.27 4.20
CA PRO A 94 -13.21 3.09 2.87
C PRO A 94 -12.43 2.12 1.97
N HIS A 95 -11.16 1.81 2.29
CA HIS A 95 -10.29 1.05 1.41
C HIS A 95 -9.72 -0.18 2.11
N ILE A 96 -9.98 -1.34 1.54
CA ILE A 96 -9.53 -2.66 2.01
C ILE A 96 -8.54 -3.24 1.02
N VAL A 97 -7.41 -3.73 1.51
CA VAL A 97 -6.44 -4.48 0.69
C VAL A 97 -6.24 -5.87 1.28
N PHE A 98 -6.66 -6.88 0.55
CA PHE A 98 -6.44 -8.27 0.92
C PHE A 98 -4.97 -8.65 0.65
N THR A 99 -4.31 -9.16 1.67
CA THR A 99 -2.88 -9.47 1.67
C THR A 99 -2.57 -10.68 2.57
N GLY A 100 -1.33 -10.80 3.02
CA GLY A 100 -0.86 -11.83 3.94
C GLY A 100 0.42 -12.49 3.47
N GLY A 101 0.45 -13.82 3.48
CA GLY A 101 1.42 -14.58 2.70
C GLY A 101 1.04 -14.52 1.22
N GLU A 102 -0.06 -15.21 0.85
CA GLU A 102 -0.66 -15.10 -0.48
C GLU A 102 -2.18 -15.21 -0.36
N PRO A 103 -2.93 -14.12 -0.51
CA PRO A 103 -4.38 -14.08 -0.27
C PRO A 103 -5.16 -14.98 -1.24
N THR A 104 -4.67 -15.18 -2.47
CA THR A 104 -5.34 -16.01 -3.48
C THR A 104 -5.35 -17.50 -3.13
N LEU A 105 -4.61 -17.93 -2.11
CA LEU A 105 -4.68 -19.32 -1.61
C LEU A 105 -5.94 -19.59 -0.79
N ARG A 106 -6.65 -18.55 -0.36
CA ARG A 106 -7.96 -18.72 0.30
C ARG A 106 -9.05 -18.90 -0.74
N ALA A 107 -9.87 -19.93 -0.54
CA ALA A 107 -10.97 -20.23 -1.46
C ALA A 107 -12.11 -19.23 -1.36
N ASP A 108 -12.28 -18.59 -0.19
CA ASP A 108 -13.31 -17.62 0.12
C ASP A 108 -12.95 -16.17 -0.26
N LEU A 109 -11.78 -15.92 -0.84
CA LEU A 109 -11.37 -14.56 -1.24
C LEU A 109 -12.42 -13.85 -2.13
N PRO A 110 -13.02 -14.47 -3.17
CA PRO A 110 -14.06 -13.80 -3.96
C PRO A 110 -15.28 -13.43 -3.13
N GLU A 111 -15.66 -14.28 -2.17
CA GLU A 111 -16.79 -14.02 -1.28
C GLU A 111 -16.54 -12.83 -0.34
N LEU A 112 -15.29 -12.67 0.14
CA LEU A 112 -14.87 -11.55 0.98
C LEU A 112 -14.82 -10.24 0.17
N ILE A 113 -14.32 -10.28 -1.07
CA ILE A 113 -14.34 -9.13 -1.98
C ILE A 113 -15.78 -8.68 -2.22
N ALA A 114 -16.68 -9.60 -2.59
CA ALA A 114 -18.09 -9.30 -2.81
C ALA A 114 -18.80 -8.76 -1.57
N HIS A 115 -18.34 -9.13 -0.37
CA HIS A 115 -18.89 -8.59 0.87
C HIS A 115 -18.43 -7.14 1.09
N ALA A 116 -17.16 -6.84 0.91
CA ALA A 116 -16.61 -5.49 1.00
C ALA A 116 -17.23 -4.54 -0.04
N GLU A 117 -17.41 -5.02 -1.29
CA GLU A 117 -18.09 -4.28 -2.36
C GLU A 117 -19.54 -3.91 -1.97
N ARG A 118 -20.28 -4.85 -1.36
CA ARG A 118 -21.65 -4.55 -0.87
C ARG A 118 -21.67 -3.51 0.25
N ASN A 119 -20.61 -3.42 1.06
CA ASN A 119 -20.46 -2.36 2.05
C ASN A 119 -20.16 -1.01 1.39
N GLY A 120 -19.71 -0.98 0.13
CA GLY A 120 -19.26 0.22 -0.57
C GLY A 120 -17.76 0.52 -0.39
N GLN A 121 -16.97 -0.48 0.04
CA GLN A 121 -15.54 -0.35 0.24
C GLN A 121 -14.80 -0.58 -1.09
N ILE A 122 -13.78 0.22 -1.35
CA ILE A 122 -12.82 -0.02 -2.44
C ILE A 122 -11.97 -1.23 -2.07
N THR A 123 -11.81 -2.18 -2.98
CA THR A 123 -11.09 -3.42 -2.73
C THR A 123 -9.86 -3.60 -3.59
N GLY A 124 -8.79 -4.07 -2.98
CA GLY A 124 -7.55 -4.42 -3.67
C GLY A 124 -6.96 -5.74 -3.19
N ILE A 125 -6.05 -6.28 -3.98
CA ILE A 125 -5.22 -7.42 -3.57
C ILE A 125 -3.73 -7.09 -3.73
N ASN A 126 -2.92 -7.49 -2.73
CA ASN A 126 -1.46 -7.60 -2.86
C ASN A 126 -1.12 -9.08 -3.02
N THR A 127 -0.61 -9.46 -4.18
CA THR A 127 -0.41 -10.85 -4.56
C THR A 127 0.92 -11.08 -5.28
N ASN A 128 1.43 -12.31 -5.19
CA ASN A 128 2.53 -12.74 -6.04
C ASN A 128 2.10 -13.05 -7.49
N GLY A 129 0.81 -12.98 -7.80
CA GLY A 129 0.26 -13.12 -9.14
C GLY A 129 0.15 -14.54 -9.68
N ARG A 130 0.75 -15.53 -9.04
CA ARG A 130 0.89 -16.89 -9.60
C ARG A 130 -0.44 -17.60 -9.86
N LYS A 131 -1.43 -17.43 -8.99
CA LYS A 131 -2.77 -18.03 -9.20
C LYS A 131 -3.57 -17.28 -10.26
N LEU A 132 -3.24 -16.03 -10.52
CA LEU A 132 -3.90 -15.20 -11.55
C LEU A 132 -3.58 -15.68 -12.98
N LYS A 133 -2.64 -16.63 -13.17
CA LYS A 133 -2.47 -17.31 -14.46
C LYS A 133 -3.73 -18.06 -14.93
N ASP A 134 -4.62 -18.40 -14.01
CA ASP A 134 -5.98 -18.89 -14.32
C ASP A 134 -6.90 -17.73 -14.63
N ALA A 135 -7.18 -17.50 -15.90
CA ALA A 135 -8.04 -16.41 -16.36
C ALA A 135 -9.48 -16.51 -15.82
N ALA A 136 -9.99 -17.74 -15.60
CA ALA A 136 -11.32 -17.92 -15.00
C ALA A 136 -11.35 -17.48 -13.53
N PHE A 137 -10.25 -17.72 -12.80
CA PHE A 137 -10.13 -17.19 -11.44
C PHE A 137 -10.03 -15.66 -11.41
N VAL A 138 -9.30 -15.04 -12.34
CA VAL A 138 -9.27 -13.57 -12.48
C VAL A 138 -10.68 -13.03 -12.74
N GLN A 139 -11.45 -13.65 -13.66
CA GLN A 139 -12.83 -13.25 -13.92
C GLN A 139 -13.70 -13.34 -12.66
N THR A 140 -13.53 -14.40 -11.85
CA THR A 140 -14.25 -14.54 -10.59
C THR A 140 -13.98 -13.40 -9.60
N LEU A 141 -12.74 -12.90 -9.55
CA LEU A 141 -12.38 -11.75 -8.70
C LEU A 141 -12.99 -10.44 -9.24
N VAL A 142 -12.98 -10.26 -10.56
CA VAL A 142 -13.61 -9.11 -11.24
C VAL A 142 -15.11 -9.08 -11.00
N ASP A 143 -15.78 -10.23 -11.18
CA ASP A 143 -17.23 -10.37 -10.96
C ASP A 143 -17.62 -10.15 -9.48
N ALA A 144 -16.69 -10.41 -8.57
CA ALA A 144 -16.85 -10.14 -7.14
C ALA A 144 -16.71 -8.64 -6.78
N GLY A 145 -16.23 -7.80 -7.71
CA GLY A 145 -16.07 -6.35 -7.49
C GLY A 145 -14.66 -5.92 -7.10
N LEU A 146 -13.63 -6.69 -7.45
CA LEU A 146 -12.24 -6.27 -7.21
C LEU A 146 -11.89 -5.03 -8.04
N ASP A 147 -11.41 -3.95 -7.39
CA ASP A 147 -11.05 -2.69 -8.06
C ASP A 147 -9.61 -2.66 -8.56
N HIS A 148 -8.67 -3.17 -7.76
CA HIS A 148 -7.25 -3.11 -8.13
C HIS A 148 -6.44 -4.32 -7.69
N ALA A 149 -5.34 -4.58 -8.42
CA ALA A 149 -4.37 -5.61 -8.09
C ALA A 149 -2.94 -5.05 -8.10
N GLN A 150 -2.21 -5.26 -7.02
CA GLN A 150 -0.77 -5.06 -6.94
C GLN A 150 -0.08 -6.41 -7.04
N ILE A 151 0.72 -6.60 -8.10
CA ILE A 151 1.40 -7.85 -8.40
C ILE A 151 2.90 -7.68 -8.16
N THR A 152 3.48 -8.52 -7.32
CA THR A 152 4.93 -8.53 -7.07
C THR A 152 5.67 -9.14 -8.24
N LEU A 153 6.49 -8.33 -8.94
CA LEU A 153 7.43 -8.78 -9.95
C LEU A 153 8.82 -8.22 -9.63
N GLU A 154 9.76 -9.08 -9.27
CA GLU A 154 11.06 -8.65 -8.74
C GLU A 154 12.11 -8.39 -9.84
N SER A 155 11.94 -8.93 -11.04
CA SER A 155 12.81 -8.72 -12.19
C SER A 155 12.13 -9.14 -13.50
N HIS A 156 12.58 -8.57 -14.63
CA HIS A 156 12.26 -9.05 -15.97
C HIS A 156 12.92 -10.40 -16.27
N ASP A 157 14.02 -10.72 -15.61
CA ASP A 157 14.75 -11.97 -15.73
C ASP A 157 14.15 -13.05 -14.82
N ALA A 158 13.79 -14.18 -15.41
CA ALA A 158 13.15 -15.30 -14.72
C ALA A 158 14.04 -15.90 -13.63
N ALA A 159 15.35 -16.00 -13.85
CA ALA A 159 16.26 -16.58 -12.87
C ALA A 159 16.45 -15.69 -11.65
N ILE A 160 16.50 -14.36 -11.86
CA ILE A 160 16.58 -13.38 -10.78
C ILE A 160 15.26 -13.39 -9.99
N HIS A 161 14.11 -13.30 -10.65
CA HIS A 161 12.81 -13.32 -9.99
C HIS A 161 12.63 -14.59 -9.16
N ASP A 162 12.77 -15.77 -9.79
CA ASP A 162 12.61 -17.09 -9.13
C ASP A 162 13.58 -17.24 -7.94
N GLY A 163 14.81 -16.74 -8.07
CA GLY A 163 15.80 -16.73 -7.01
C GLY A 163 15.36 -15.85 -5.83
N MET A 164 14.85 -14.65 -6.08
CA MET A 164 14.40 -13.74 -5.03
C MET A 164 13.16 -14.26 -4.30
N VAL A 165 12.21 -14.84 -5.03
CA VAL A 165 10.97 -15.38 -4.44
C VAL A 165 11.14 -16.82 -3.95
N ALA A 166 12.29 -17.43 -4.18
CA ALA A 166 12.65 -18.81 -3.85
C ALA A 166 11.57 -19.83 -4.27
N ALA A 167 11.12 -19.72 -5.53
CA ALA A 167 10.09 -20.56 -6.11
C ALA A 167 10.32 -20.71 -7.62
N ARG A 168 10.73 -21.89 -8.05
CA ARG A 168 11.01 -22.19 -9.46
C ARG A 168 9.74 -22.06 -10.31
N GLY A 169 9.82 -21.38 -11.45
CA GLY A 169 8.71 -21.15 -12.38
C GLY A 169 7.70 -20.12 -11.88
N ALA A 170 8.04 -19.40 -10.82
CA ALA A 170 7.19 -18.32 -10.29
C ALA A 170 7.09 -17.16 -11.29
N TRP A 171 8.17 -16.85 -12.01
CA TRP A 171 8.19 -15.80 -13.01
C TRP A 171 7.17 -16.04 -14.13
N ASP A 172 7.15 -17.24 -14.71
CA ASP A 172 6.19 -17.61 -15.77
C ASP A 172 4.75 -17.51 -15.26
N ASP A 173 4.48 -18.05 -14.07
CA ASP A 173 3.16 -17.99 -13.44
C ASP A 173 2.72 -16.55 -13.19
N THR A 174 3.62 -15.71 -12.62
CA THR A 174 3.36 -14.31 -12.28
C THR A 174 3.12 -13.46 -13.53
N LEU A 175 3.94 -13.66 -14.58
CA LEU A 175 3.79 -12.95 -15.85
C LEU A 175 2.47 -13.30 -16.54
N ALA A 176 2.11 -14.59 -16.58
CA ALA A 176 0.83 -15.02 -17.12
C ALA A 176 -0.34 -14.39 -16.34
N GLY A 177 -0.22 -14.33 -15.00
CA GLY A 177 -1.19 -13.66 -14.13
C GLY A 177 -1.31 -12.17 -14.39
N LEU A 178 -0.18 -11.46 -14.53
CA LEU A 178 -0.13 -10.05 -14.87
C LEU A 178 -0.85 -9.77 -16.19
N ARG A 179 -0.55 -10.57 -17.23
CA ARG A 179 -1.18 -10.43 -18.54
C ARG A 179 -2.69 -10.66 -18.50
N ASN A 180 -3.16 -11.65 -17.72
CA ASN A 180 -4.59 -11.90 -17.55
C ASN A 180 -5.29 -10.73 -16.86
N VAL A 181 -4.68 -10.14 -15.83
CA VAL A 181 -5.27 -8.99 -15.10
C VAL A 181 -5.30 -7.74 -15.97
N LEU A 182 -4.25 -7.49 -16.77
CA LEU A 182 -4.20 -6.35 -17.70
C LEU A 182 -5.29 -6.39 -18.78
N GLN A 183 -5.86 -7.56 -19.10
CA GLN A 183 -6.97 -7.69 -20.05
C GLN A 183 -8.33 -7.32 -19.44
N ASN A 184 -8.39 -7.06 -18.16
CA ASN A 184 -9.61 -6.75 -17.42
C ASN A 184 -9.70 -5.26 -17.03
N LYS A 185 -10.86 -4.82 -16.54
CA LYS A 185 -11.10 -3.45 -16.07
C LYS A 185 -10.64 -3.26 -14.63
N LEU A 186 -9.46 -3.75 -14.29
CA LEU A 186 -8.84 -3.56 -12.99
C LEU A 186 -7.77 -2.48 -13.07
N TYR A 187 -7.60 -1.73 -11.99
CA TYR A 187 -6.41 -0.90 -11.85
C TYR A 187 -5.22 -1.79 -11.47
N VAL A 188 -4.26 -1.90 -12.38
CA VAL A 188 -3.12 -2.80 -12.23
C VAL A 188 -1.86 -2.03 -11.87
N MET A 189 -1.15 -2.53 -10.87
CA MET A 189 0.19 -2.06 -10.55
C MET A 189 1.12 -3.24 -10.26
N THR A 190 2.40 -3.06 -10.58
CA THR A 190 3.44 -3.98 -10.12
C THR A 190 4.15 -3.41 -8.90
N ASN A 191 4.81 -4.28 -8.14
CA ASN A 191 5.67 -3.89 -7.05
C ASN A 191 6.98 -4.67 -7.12
N THR A 192 8.11 -3.96 -7.03
CA THR A 192 9.45 -4.51 -7.05
C THR A 192 10.21 -4.06 -5.81
N THR A 193 10.75 -4.99 -5.05
CA THR A 193 11.66 -4.68 -3.94
C THR A 193 13.08 -4.55 -4.46
N LEU A 194 13.67 -3.35 -4.33
CA LEU A 194 15.03 -3.09 -4.77
C LEU A 194 16.04 -3.70 -3.79
N LEU A 195 16.81 -4.65 -4.27
CA LEU A 195 17.91 -5.31 -3.57
C LEU A 195 19.18 -5.29 -4.43
N GLN A 196 20.32 -5.61 -3.83
CA GLN A 196 21.60 -5.67 -4.57
C GLN A 196 21.56 -6.63 -5.77
N VAL A 197 20.72 -7.67 -5.73
CA VAL A 197 20.63 -8.70 -6.79
C VAL A 197 19.88 -8.23 -8.03
N ASN A 198 18.84 -7.39 -7.89
CA ASN A 198 18.01 -6.94 -9.01
C ASN A 198 18.20 -5.47 -9.41
N SER A 199 18.75 -4.63 -8.51
CA SER A 199 18.96 -3.21 -8.81
C SER A 199 19.87 -2.94 -10.03
N PRO A 200 20.89 -3.76 -10.37
CA PRO A 200 21.66 -3.58 -11.59
C PRO A 200 20.85 -3.72 -12.88
N TYR A 201 19.72 -4.40 -12.81
CA TYR A 201 18.82 -4.71 -13.94
C TYR A 201 17.52 -3.91 -13.88
N LEU A 202 17.49 -2.81 -13.13
CA LEU A 202 16.28 -2.00 -12.95
C LEU A 202 15.81 -1.42 -14.28
N ARG A 203 16.73 -0.93 -15.12
CA ARG A 203 16.40 -0.37 -16.44
C ARG A 203 15.67 -1.38 -17.33
N GLU A 204 16.21 -2.58 -17.42
CA GLU A 204 15.64 -3.66 -18.23
C GLU A 204 14.28 -4.11 -17.68
N THR A 205 14.13 -4.13 -16.36
CA THR A 205 12.87 -4.46 -15.70
C THR A 205 11.80 -3.40 -15.98
N LEU A 206 12.14 -2.11 -15.90
CA LEU A 206 11.21 -1.02 -16.21
C LEU A 206 10.79 -1.03 -17.68
N GLN A 207 11.75 -1.23 -18.59
CA GLN A 207 11.46 -1.37 -20.02
C GLN A 207 10.54 -2.57 -20.31
N PHE A 208 10.78 -3.69 -19.63
CA PHE A 208 9.94 -4.88 -19.74
C PHE A 208 8.50 -4.58 -19.28
N LEU A 209 8.33 -3.94 -18.12
CA LEU A 209 7.01 -3.57 -17.60
C LEU A 209 6.28 -2.59 -18.52
N ALA A 210 6.99 -1.67 -19.15
CA ALA A 210 6.43 -0.76 -20.14
C ALA A 210 5.94 -1.53 -21.39
N ASN A 211 6.74 -2.49 -21.88
CA ASN A 211 6.37 -3.33 -23.03
C ASN A 211 5.17 -4.24 -22.74
N GLU A 212 5.01 -4.69 -21.47
CA GLU A 212 3.81 -5.44 -21.04
C GLU A 212 2.58 -4.53 -20.84
N GLY A 213 2.73 -3.21 -20.94
CA GLY A 213 1.62 -2.26 -20.80
C GLY A 213 1.18 -2.02 -19.36
N VAL A 214 2.06 -2.21 -18.37
CA VAL A 214 1.77 -1.96 -16.94
C VAL A 214 1.57 -0.45 -16.73
N PRO A 215 0.42 0.01 -16.23
CA PRO A 215 0.16 1.45 -16.09
C PRO A 215 0.86 2.10 -14.89
N THR A 216 1.15 1.31 -13.85
CA THR A 216 1.74 1.82 -12.60
C THR A 216 2.81 0.88 -12.09
N VAL A 217 3.98 1.44 -11.83
CA VAL A 217 5.13 0.73 -11.28
C VAL A 217 5.34 1.20 -9.84
N GLY A 218 5.30 0.25 -8.90
CA GLY A 218 5.65 0.44 -7.50
C GLY A 218 7.07 -0.05 -7.22
N LEU A 219 7.83 0.72 -6.47
CA LEU A 219 9.15 0.34 -5.99
C LEU A 219 9.22 0.49 -4.48
N ASN A 220 9.91 -0.41 -3.82
CA ASN A 220 10.30 -0.24 -2.40
C ASN A 220 11.73 -0.68 -2.15
N ALA A 221 12.32 -0.11 -1.08
CA ALA A 221 13.49 -0.68 -0.46
C ALA A 221 13.12 -1.89 0.42
N LEU A 222 14.14 -2.56 0.93
CA LEU A 222 13.97 -3.66 1.88
C LEU A 222 13.19 -3.23 3.12
N ILE A 223 12.19 -4.03 3.48
CA ILE A 223 11.46 -3.86 4.74
C ILE A 223 12.17 -4.69 5.82
N TYR A 224 12.68 -4.02 6.85
CA TYR A 224 13.44 -4.64 7.94
C TYR A 224 12.49 -5.31 8.95
N SER A 225 11.85 -6.38 8.50
CA SER A 225 10.99 -7.26 9.29
C SER A 225 11.04 -8.68 8.74
N GLY A 226 10.71 -9.67 9.54
CA GLY A 226 10.77 -11.07 9.14
C GLY A 226 12.15 -11.47 8.59
N LYS A 227 12.18 -12.13 7.44
CA LYS A 227 13.43 -12.50 6.77
C LYS A 227 14.23 -11.30 6.25
N GLY A 228 13.56 -10.15 6.03
CA GLY A 228 14.23 -8.92 5.64
C GLY A 228 15.28 -8.44 6.67
N LEU A 229 15.17 -8.84 7.94
CA LEU A 229 16.18 -8.55 8.97
C LEU A 229 17.51 -9.27 8.74
N THR A 230 17.50 -10.40 8.03
CA THR A 230 18.67 -11.28 7.92
C THR A 230 19.13 -11.54 6.48
N VAL A 231 18.41 -11.00 5.50
CA VAL A 231 18.72 -11.26 4.08
C VAL A 231 20.08 -10.69 3.63
N GLY A 232 20.53 -9.59 4.25
CA GLY A 232 21.88 -9.05 4.10
C GLY A 232 22.22 -8.38 2.76
N ASN A 233 21.24 -8.22 1.86
CA ASN A 233 21.43 -7.66 0.53
C ASN A 233 20.55 -6.42 0.25
N GLY A 234 20.10 -5.74 1.30
CA GLY A 234 19.42 -4.46 1.19
C GLY A 234 20.34 -3.38 0.62
N LEU A 235 19.77 -2.40 -0.07
CA LEU A 235 20.50 -1.25 -0.57
C LEU A 235 20.61 -0.18 0.53
N PRO A 236 21.78 0.46 0.70
CA PRO A 236 21.87 1.67 1.50
C PRO A 236 20.97 2.77 0.93
N GLU A 237 20.33 3.57 1.78
CA GLU A 237 19.44 4.65 1.32
C GLU A 237 20.16 5.63 0.39
N ALA A 238 21.45 5.91 0.61
CA ALA A 238 22.28 6.79 -0.25
C ALA A 238 22.45 6.26 -1.69
N SER A 239 22.25 4.98 -1.93
CA SER A 239 22.34 4.38 -3.28
C SER A 239 21.02 4.41 -4.05
N LEU A 240 19.93 4.82 -3.41
CA LEU A 240 18.60 4.84 -4.00
C LEU A 240 18.35 6.00 -4.97
N PRO A 241 18.83 7.25 -4.75
CA PRO A 241 18.52 8.38 -5.60
C PRO A 241 18.77 8.15 -7.09
N PRO A 242 19.93 7.64 -7.54
CA PRO A 242 20.16 7.41 -8.97
C PRO A 242 19.24 6.33 -9.56
N LEU A 243 18.82 5.34 -8.77
CA LEU A 243 17.85 4.32 -9.21
C LEU A 243 16.44 4.88 -9.32
N LEU A 244 16.04 5.73 -8.38
CA LEU A 244 14.73 6.37 -8.37
C LEU A 244 14.61 7.43 -9.48
N GLU A 245 15.69 8.20 -9.75
CA GLU A 245 15.73 9.14 -10.87
C GLU A 245 15.64 8.40 -12.21
N LEU A 246 16.37 7.29 -12.37
CA LEU A 246 16.23 6.41 -13.53
C LEU A 246 14.78 5.91 -13.69
N ALA A 247 14.17 5.47 -12.58
CA ALA A 247 12.80 4.96 -12.62
C ALA A 247 11.80 6.06 -12.98
N ARG A 248 11.95 7.27 -12.42
CA ARG A 248 11.12 8.44 -12.72
C ARG A 248 11.17 8.75 -14.21
N GLN A 249 12.38 8.92 -14.76
CA GLN A 249 12.55 9.23 -16.17
C GLN A 249 11.94 8.17 -17.09
N MET A 250 12.22 6.88 -16.82
CA MET A 250 11.70 5.80 -17.67
C MET A 250 10.18 5.67 -17.61
N THR A 251 9.58 5.84 -16.42
CA THR A 251 8.11 5.79 -16.31
C THR A 251 7.44 6.98 -16.95
N GLU A 252 8.04 8.18 -16.90
CA GLU A 252 7.57 9.35 -17.66
C GLU A 252 7.64 9.11 -19.16
N ASP A 253 8.77 8.63 -19.68
CA ASP A 253 8.97 8.36 -21.13
C ASP A 253 7.94 7.36 -21.68
N HIS A 254 7.44 6.45 -20.82
CA HIS A 254 6.45 5.44 -21.17
C HIS A 254 5.02 5.75 -20.70
N ASN A 255 4.77 6.98 -20.20
CA ASN A 255 3.46 7.40 -19.67
C ASN A 255 2.92 6.44 -18.58
N GLN A 256 3.81 5.95 -17.74
CA GLN A 256 3.49 5.13 -16.58
C GLN A 256 3.53 5.99 -15.32
N ARG A 257 2.80 5.58 -14.27
CA ARG A 257 2.91 6.18 -12.95
C ARG A 257 3.97 5.46 -12.13
N LEU A 258 4.88 6.22 -11.51
CA LEU A 258 5.82 5.69 -10.51
C LEU A 258 5.29 5.90 -9.09
N ILE A 259 5.38 4.88 -8.24
CA ILE A 259 5.08 4.96 -6.82
C ILE A 259 6.30 4.45 -6.03
N TRP A 260 6.87 5.31 -5.20
CA TRP A 260 7.83 4.91 -4.17
C TRP A 260 7.09 4.67 -2.85
N TYR A 261 7.20 3.47 -2.27
CA TYR A 261 6.43 3.08 -1.08
C TYR A 261 7.19 3.24 0.23
N THR A 262 8.52 3.28 0.19
CA THR A 262 9.33 3.25 1.42
C THR A 262 9.34 4.60 2.12
N PRO A 263 8.97 4.66 3.41
CA PRO A 263 9.20 5.82 4.24
C PRO A 263 10.69 6.12 4.34
N THR A 264 11.08 7.32 3.91
CA THR A 264 12.47 7.71 3.67
C THR A 264 12.94 8.72 4.70
N GLN A 265 14.19 8.63 5.13
CA GLN A 265 14.84 9.67 5.94
C GLN A 265 15.37 10.77 5.03
N TYR A 266 14.80 11.99 5.10
CA TYR A 266 15.12 13.08 4.18
C TYR A 266 16.54 13.64 4.34
N CYS A 267 17.21 13.37 5.46
CA CYS A 267 18.63 13.62 5.60
C CYS A 267 19.52 12.69 4.73
N HIS A 268 18.97 11.56 4.24
CA HIS A 268 19.68 10.69 3.29
C HIS A 268 19.36 11.07 1.84
N PHE A 269 18.11 11.32 1.52
CA PHE A 269 17.64 11.98 0.29
C PHE A 269 16.21 12.47 0.45
N ASP A 270 15.87 13.55 -0.23
CA ASP A 270 14.52 14.09 -0.21
C ASP A 270 13.71 13.55 -1.41
N PRO A 271 12.70 12.69 -1.16
CA PRO A 271 11.88 12.14 -2.24
C PRO A 271 11.00 13.19 -2.93
N VAL A 272 10.72 14.32 -2.29
CA VAL A 272 9.95 15.43 -2.91
C VAL A 272 10.76 16.07 -4.03
N LEU A 273 12.06 16.20 -3.89
CA LEU A 273 12.96 16.71 -4.93
C LEU A 273 13.09 15.77 -6.15
N LEU A 274 12.65 14.50 -5.99
CA LEU A 274 12.60 13.51 -7.05
C LEU A 274 11.17 13.31 -7.60
N ASP A 275 10.26 14.25 -7.33
CA ASP A 275 8.84 14.17 -7.73
C ASP A 275 8.09 12.91 -7.23
N LEU A 276 8.60 12.25 -6.21
CA LEU A 276 8.02 11.05 -5.63
C LEU A 276 6.95 11.36 -4.57
N GLY A 277 6.80 12.63 -4.19
CA GLY A 277 5.90 13.12 -3.15
C GLY A 277 6.38 12.81 -1.73
N VAL A 278 5.60 13.22 -0.74
CA VAL A 278 5.93 13.03 0.68
C VAL A 278 5.92 11.54 1.04
N LYS A 279 6.99 11.07 1.70
CA LYS A 279 7.24 9.65 2.05
C LYS A 279 7.53 9.45 3.54
N GLY A 280 6.70 10.00 4.40
CA GLY A 280 6.71 9.69 5.83
C GLY A 280 6.04 8.34 6.14
N CYS A 281 6.29 7.80 7.34
CA CYS A 281 5.64 6.56 7.78
C CYS A 281 4.13 6.78 7.99
N SER A 282 3.31 5.90 7.41
CA SER A 282 1.84 5.92 7.50
C SER A 282 1.25 4.95 8.53
N ALA A 283 2.10 4.19 9.23
CA ALA A 283 1.67 3.19 10.20
C ALA A 283 0.81 3.81 11.32
N ALA A 284 -0.28 3.13 11.64
CA ALA A 284 -1.28 3.57 12.63
C ALA A 284 -1.88 4.96 12.37
N LEU A 285 -1.68 5.55 11.18
CA LEU A 285 -2.23 6.84 10.77
C LEU A 285 -3.14 6.70 9.54
N TYR A 286 -2.54 6.41 8.39
CA TYR A 286 -3.27 6.22 7.11
C TYR A 286 -3.44 4.76 6.74
N ASN A 287 -2.67 3.88 7.35
CA ASN A 287 -2.67 2.45 7.11
C ASN A 287 -2.52 1.67 8.41
N MET A 288 -3.30 0.60 8.56
CA MET A 288 -3.16 -0.43 9.61
C MET A 288 -3.35 -1.80 8.97
N CYS A 289 -3.10 -2.85 9.74
CA CYS A 289 -3.28 -4.21 9.24
C CYS A 289 -4.00 -5.08 10.29
N VAL A 290 -4.85 -5.99 9.81
CA VAL A 290 -5.42 -7.07 10.61
C VAL A 290 -4.70 -8.36 10.27
N GLU A 291 -4.14 -9.04 11.28
CA GLU A 291 -3.50 -10.35 11.15
C GLU A 291 -4.54 -11.47 10.93
N PRO A 292 -4.13 -12.66 10.47
CA PRO A 292 -5.06 -13.76 10.18
C PRO A 292 -5.90 -14.22 11.38
N ASP A 293 -5.47 -13.97 12.60
CA ASP A 293 -6.17 -14.27 13.85
C ASP A 293 -7.07 -13.12 14.37
N GLY A 294 -7.15 -12.02 13.61
CA GLY A 294 -7.97 -10.86 13.96
C GLY A 294 -7.26 -9.77 14.77
N ALA A 295 -6.00 -9.97 15.14
CA ALA A 295 -5.22 -8.93 15.82
C ALA A 295 -4.95 -7.75 14.89
N VAL A 296 -5.14 -6.54 15.38
CA VAL A 296 -4.80 -5.30 14.66
C VAL A 296 -3.38 -4.90 14.98
N ILE A 297 -2.60 -4.60 13.95
CA ILE A 297 -1.20 -4.13 14.05
C ILE A 297 -1.02 -2.81 13.30
N PRO A 298 -0.01 -1.98 13.65
CA PRO A 298 0.20 -0.64 13.09
C PRO A 298 0.36 -0.60 11.57
N CYS A 299 1.00 -1.60 10.98
CA CYS A 299 1.12 -1.85 9.55
C CYS A 299 1.46 -3.32 9.31
N GLN A 300 1.36 -3.78 8.09
CA GLN A 300 1.61 -5.19 7.70
C GLN A 300 3.00 -5.76 8.08
N SER A 301 3.91 -4.93 8.59
CA SER A 301 5.29 -5.33 8.95
C SER A 301 5.64 -5.08 10.42
N TYR A 302 4.75 -4.44 11.19
CA TYR A 302 5.00 -4.07 12.59
C TYR A 302 4.18 -4.97 13.52
N TYR A 303 4.75 -6.09 13.93
CA TYR A 303 4.08 -7.22 14.61
C TYR A 303 3.88 -7.02 16.12
N GLN A 304 3.36 -5.85 16.53
CA GLN A 304 2.91 -5.59 17.91
C GLN A 304 1.40 -5.31 17.88
N PRO A 305 0.58 -6.13 18.55
CA PRO A 305 -0.88 -5.99 18.49
C PRO A 305 -1.35 -4.73 19.22
N LEU A 306 -2.37 -4.10 18.67
CA LEU A 306 -3.08 -2.96 19.24
C LEU A 306 -4.42 -3.36 19.84
N GLY A 307 -4.90 -4.57 19.57
CA GLY A 307 -6.17 -5.13 19.97
C GLY A 307 -6.75 -6.04 18.91
N SER A 308 -8.00 -6.46 19.06
CA SER A 308 -8.75 -7.32 18.13
C SER A 308 -9.98 -6.60 17.60
N LEU A 309 -10.18 -6.55 16.27
CA LEU A 309 -11.41 -5.98 15.71
C LEU A 309 -12.66 -6.80 16.03
N LEU A 310 -12.52 -8.05 16.42
CA LEU A 310 -13.68 -8.89 16.80
C LEU A 310 -14.16 -8.65 18.23
N ASP A 311 -13.25 -8.26 19.13
CA ASP A 311 -13.50 -8.29 20.57
C ASP A 311 -13.43 -6.90 21.20
N ASP A 312 -12.57 -5.99 20.70
CA ASP A 312 -12.30 -4.70 21.32
C ASP A 312 -13.07 -3.55 20.65
N ALA A 313 -13.33 -2.50 21.42
CA ALA A 313 -13.86 -1.25 20.87
C ALA A 313 -12.83 -0.55 19.99
N TRP A 314 -13.28 0.05 18.86
CA TRP A 314 -12.38 0.75 17.94
C TRP A 314 -11.55 1.83 18.64
N ASP A 315 -12.17 2.61 19.54
CA ASP A 315 -11.48 3.69 20.25
C ASP A 315 -10.29 3.18 21.08
N SER A 316 -10.37 1.96 21.64
CA SER A 316 -9.25 1.38 22.39
C SER A 316 -8.11 0.97 21.48
N ILE A 317 -8.41 0.46 20.28
CA ILE A 317 -7.41 0.11 19.26
C ILE A 317 -6.76 1.39 18.70
N TRP A 318 -7.59 2.36 18.29
CA TRP A 318 -7.12 3.60 17.70
C TRP A 318 -6.27 4.43 18.66
N ASN A 319 -6.67 4.50 19.93
CA ASN A 319 -5.95 5.24 20.96
C ASN A 319 -4.97 4.39 21.78
N HIS A 320 -4.65 3.18 21.31
CA HIS A 320 -3.61 2.34 21.94
C HIS A 320 -2.29 3.13 22.02
N GLU A 321 -1.56 3.01 23.11
CA GLU A 321 -0.33 3.77 23.38
C GLU A 321 0.68 3.71 22.24
N LEU A 322 0.91 2.52 21.68
CA LEU A 322 1.79 2.34 20.52
C LEU A 322 1.29 3.09 19.28
N ALA A 323 -0.02 3.04 19.00
CA ALA A 323 -0.58 3.73 17.84
C ALA A 323 -0.44 5.24 17.97
N VAL A 324 -0.73 5.79 19.17
CA VAL A 324 -0.52 7.20 19.49
C VAL A 324 0.97 7.56 19.37
N SER A 325 1.86 6.75 19.92
CA SER A 325 3.31 6.97 19.85
C SER A 325 3.83 7.08 18.42
N LEU A 326 3.34 6.20 17.53
CA LEU A 326 3.71 6.24 16.10
C LEU A 326 3.17 7.48 15.39
N ARG A 327 1.90 7.85 15.63
CA ARG A 327 1.29 9.07 15.06
C ARG A 327 1.96 10.36 15.53
N GLU A 328 2.30 10.42 16.81
CA GLU A 328 2.98 11.56 17.43
C GLU A 328 4.49 11.52 17.24
N ARG A 329 5.00 10.51 16.53
CA ARG A 329 6.42 10.35 16.19
C ARG A 329 7.32 10.37 17.44
N LYS A 330 6.85 9.75 18.55
CA LYS A 330 7.65 9.61 19.77
C LYS A 330 8.85 8.69 19.52
N GLY A 331 9.97 8.98 20.19
CA GLY A 331 11.20 8.18 20.05
C GLY A 331 12.01 8.47 18.77
N LEU A 332 11.83 9.65 18.19
CA LEU A 332 12.74 10.14 17.14
C LEU A 332 14.11 10.49 17.76
N PRO A 333 15.21 10.37 16.98
CA PRO A 333 16.52 10.86 17.37
C PRO A 333 16.50 12.34 17.75
N GLN A 334 17.42 12.74 18.64
CA GLN A 334 17.46 14.13 19.12
C GLN A 334 17.71 15.13 17.98
N GLU A 335 18.45 14.74 16.96
CA GLU A 335 18.75 15.53 15.76
C GLU A 335 17.48 15.90 14.98
N CYS A 336 16.44 15.08 15.08
CA CYS A 336 15.15 15.33 14.43
C CYS A 336 14.32 16.41 15.12
N ALA A 337 14.58 16.73 16.38
CA ALA A 337 13.74 17.64 17.18
C ALA A 337 13.70 19.09 16.63
N ALA A 338 14.78 19.55 16.01
CA ALA A 338 14.89 20.88 15.41
C ALA A 338 14.85 20.85 13.86
N CYS A 339 14.60 19.69 13.26
CA CYS A 339 14.63 19.54 11.81
C CYS A 339 13.40 20.19 11.15
N ALA A 340 13.65 21.09 10.19
CA ALA A 340 12.58 21.78 9.45
C ALA A 340 11.70 20.83 8.62
N LEU A 341 12.24 19.66 8.22
CA LEU A 341 11.55 18.67 7.39
C LEU A 341 10.85 17.56 8.21
N ILE A 342 10.76 17.71 9.54
CA ILE A 342 10.24 16.66 10.40
C ILE A 342 8.78 16.32 10.11
N ASN A 343 7.99 17.28 9.67
CA ASN A 343 6.57 17.08 9.39
C ASN A 343 6.34 16.19 8.16
N GLU A 344 7.16 16.32 7.14
CA GLU A 344 7.11 15.54 5.91
C GLU A 344 7.83 14.19 6.06
N CYS A 345 9.05 14.24 6.58
CA CYS A 345 9.94 13.08 6.75
C CYS A 345 9.41 12.10 7.81
N GLY A 346 9.06 12.62 9.01
CA GLY A 346 8.67 11.77 10.13
C GLY A 346 9.74 10.81 10.63
N GLY A 347 11.01 11.00 10.21
CA GLY A 347 12.14 10.15 10.59
C GLY A 347 12.20 8.81 9.84
N GLY A 348 11.51 8.67 8.70
CA GLY A 348 11.50 7.43 7.91
C GLY A 348 10.80 6.25 8.58
N CYS A 349 11.15 5.03 8.20
CA CYS A 349 10.56 3.81 8.77
C CYS A 349 11.13 3.49 10.16
N PRO A 350 10.31 3.36 11.21
CA PRO A 350 10.81 3.00 12.54
C PRO A 350 11.49 1.62 12.58
N LEU A 351 11.07 0.68 11.75
CA LEU A 351 11.69 -0.65 11.67
C LEU A 351 13.10 -0.58 11.06
N SER A 352 13.30 0.24 10.02
CA SER A 352 14.63 0.45 9.44
C SER A 352 15.59 1.09 10.45
N ARG A 353 15.12 2.09 11.20
CA ARG A 353 15.94 2.70 12.25
C ARG A 353 16.31 1.72 13.36
N ALA A 354 15.35 0.92 13.82
CA ALA A 354 15.58 -0.07 14.87
C ALA A 354 16.55 -1.19 14.45
N ALA A 355 16.54 -1.55 13.17
CA ALA A 355 17.44 -2.55 12.61
C ALA A 355 18.89 -2.03 12.38
N GLY A 356 19.14 -0.73 12.57
CA GLY A 356 20.42 -0.12 12.22
C GLY A 356 20.70 -0.26 10.72
N ALA A 357 19.69 -0.04 9.89
CA ALA A 357 19.84 -0.04 8.43
C ALA A 357 21.04 0.85 8.08
N PRO A 358 21.90 0.46 7.08
CA PRO A 358 23.13 1.16 6.79
C PRO A 358 22.86 2.66 6.60
N ALA A 359 23.23 3.45 7.61
CA ALA A 359 23.16 4.90 7.53
C ALA A 359 24.12 5.33 6.42
N ALA A 360 23.62 6.07 5.45
CA ALA A 360 24.50 6.84 4.60
C ALA A 360 25.14 7.94 5.45
N GLU A 361 26.38 8.29 5.19
CA GLU A 361 26.91 9.58 5.62
C GLU A 361 25.95 10.65 5.10
N ALA A 362 25.49 11.56 5.97
CA ALA A 362 24.55 12.59 5.63
C ALA A 362 25.03 13.38 4.40
N VAL A 363 24.32 13.29 3.30
CA VAL A 363 24.73 13.89 2.01
C VAL A 363 24.39 15.38 1.96
N TYR A 364 23.56 15.88 2.90
CA TYR A 364 23.18 17.29 2.96
C TYR A 364 23.52 17.88 4.33
N PRO A 365 24.30 18.97 4.38
CA PRO A 365 24.42 19.77 5.60
C PRO A 365 23.05 20.38 5.90
N LEU A 366 22.57 20.19 7.11
CA LEU A 366 21.37 20.83 7.66
C LEU A 366 21.51 22.35 7.65
#